data_5cf6de68f8accfb36fa308eb75430265
#
_entry.id   5cf6de68f8accfb36fa308eb75430265
#
_cell.length_a   1.000
_cell.length_b   1.000
_cell.length_c   1.000
_cell.angle_alpha   90.00
_cell.angle_beta   90.00
_cell.angle_gamma   90.00
#
_symmetry.space_group_name_H-M   'P 1'
#
loop_
_entity.id
_entity.type
_entity.pdbx_description
1 polymer ?
#
loop_
_entity_poly.entity_id
_entity_poly.type
_entity_poly.pdbx_seq_one_letter_code
_entity_poly.pdbx_strand_id
1 'polypeptide(L)'
;PKPSSAASDVYKRQAEASSILFFLIYTYISVDLKKYGLNRLRSFDPALLMRILSISCFTMLQYFLSMATWFVFFVAVERLGQRELAIANIVRSIYVVLLIPVNALATTTNSLVSNAIGAGGIQYVMPLINKIARFSFFIMLGLVGLSVLFPQFLLSVYTSEAALITESVPSVYVICCAMLIASVANVVFNGISGTGNTQAALLLETCLLYTSDAADEG
;
A
#
# COMPACT_ATOMS: atom_id res chain seq x y z
N PRO A 1 -18.85 4.75 -30.73
CA PRO A 1 -18.34 3.64 -29.92
C PRO A 1 -16.88 3.89 -29.66
N LYS A 2 -16.50 4.04 -28.38
CA LYS A 2 -15.09 4.28 -28.01
C LYS A 2 -14.30 2.96 -28.11
N PRO A 3 -13.41 2.79 -29.10
CA PRO A 3 -12.58 1.59 -29.19
C PRO A 3 -11.47 1.54 -28.11
N SER A 4 -11.38 2.57 -27.27
CA SER A 4 -10.27 2.75 -26.31
C SER A 4 -10.34 1.86 -25.05
N SER A 5 -11.54 1.43 -24.61
CA SER A 5 -11.64 0.61 -23.38
C SER A 5 -11.25 -0.85 -23.63
N ALA A 6 -11.73 -1.45 -24.70
CA ALA A 6 -11.41 -2.84 -25.05
C ALA A 6 -9.91 -3.02 -25.38
N ALA A 7 -9.31 -2.06 -26.11
CA ALA A 7 -7.89 -2.07 -26.37
C ALA A 7 -7.06 -1.94 -25.07
N SER A 8 -7.45 -1.04 -24.17
CA SER A 8 -6.80 -0.87 -22.88
C SER A 8 -6.86 -2.15 -22.02
N ASP A 9 -7.97 -2.85 -22.03
CA ASP A 9 -8.12 -4.11 -21.30
C ASP A 9 -7.28 -5.24 -21.88
N VAL A 10 -7.15 -5.29 -23.21
CA VAL A 10 -6.25 -6.24 -23.89
C VAL A 10 -4.79 -5.97 -23.53
N TYR A 11 -4.36 -4.69 -23.55
CA TYR A 11 -2.98 -4.33 -23.17
C TYR A 11 -2.67 -4.66 -21.71
N LYS A 12 -3.62 -4.43 -20.78
CA LYS A 12 -3.46 -4.80 -19.37
C LYS A 12 -3.26 -6.31 -19.21
N ARG A 13 -4.13 -7.11 -19.83
CA ARG A 13 -4.01 -8.58 -19.79
C ARG A 13 -2.72 -9.08 -20.43
N GLN A 14 -2.28 -8.45 -21.53
CA GLN A 14 -1.03 -8.78 -22.18
C GLN A 14 0.18 -8.43 -21.29
N ALA A 15 0.15 -7.30 -20.61
CA ALA A 15 1.19 -6.89 -19.65
C ALA A 15 1.27 -7.86 -18.47
N GLU A 16 0.12 -8.27 -17.90
CA GLU A 16 0.04 -9.26 -16.84
C GLU A 16 0.57 -10.63 -17.30
N ALA A 17 0.16 -11.10 -18.46
CA ALA A 17 0.64 -12.36 -19.03
C ALA A 17 2.16 -12.34 -19.29
N SER A 18 2.68 -11.22 -19.81
CA SER A 18 4.13 -11.04 -20.02
C SER A 18 4.89 -11.02 -18.69
N SER A 19 4.33 -10.40 -17.66
CA SER A 19 4.90 -10.39 -16.32
C SER A 19 4.96 -11.80 -15.73
N ILE A 20 3.87 -12.57 -15.82
CA ILE A 20 3.82 -13.95 -15.35
C ILE A 20 4.87 -14.80 -16.09
N LEU A 21 4.94 -14.68 -17.42
CA LEU A 21 5.92 -15.41 -18.22
C LEU A 21 7.35 -15.08 -17.82
N PHE A 22 7.65 -13.80 -17.62
CA PHE A 22 8.97 -13.36 -17.15
C PHE A 22 9.30 -13.96 -15.77
N PHE A 23 8.37 -13.92 -14.81
CA PHE A 23 8.58 -14.52 -13.49
C PHE A 23 8.78 -16.03 -13.56
N LEU A 24 8.04 -16.74 -14.40
CA LEU A 24 8.23 -18.18 -14.60
C LEU A 24 9.62 -18.50 -15.18
N ILE A 25 10.05 -17.77 -16.21
CA ILE A 25 11.36 -17.95 -16.80
C ILE A 25 12.46 -17.62 -15.78
N TYR A 26 12.35 -16.49 -15.08
CA TYR A 26 13.31 -16.11 -14.03
C TYR A 26 13.39 -17.15 -12.93
N THR A 27 12.26 -17.63 -12.44
CA THR A 27 12.20 -18.67 -11.41
C THR A 27 12.86 -19.97 -11.89
N TYR A 28 12.61 -20.36 -13.13
CA TYR A 28 13.20 -21.57 -13.69
C TYR A 28 14.72 -21.48 -13.85
N ILE A 29 15.24 -20.29 -14.21
CA ILE A 29 16.68 -20.07 -14.43
C ILE A 29 17.44 -19.79 -13.14
N SER A 30 16.86 -18.97 -12.24
CA SER A 30 17.57 -18.40 -11.09
C SER A 30 17.33 -19.11 -9.76
N VAL A 31 16.22 -19.87 -9.67
CA VAL A 31 15.83 -20.54 -8.42
C VAL A 31 16.12 -22.03 -8.49
N ASP A 32 16.75 -22.58 -7.46
CA ASP A 32 16.94 -24.02 -7.34
C ASP A 32 15.60 -24.71 -7.00
N LEU A 33 14.91 -25.15 -8.04
CA LEU A 33 13.59 -25.80 -7.94
C LEU A 33 13.61 -27.07 -7.09
N LYS A 34 14.77 -27.75 -7.02
CA LYS A 34 14.93 -28.96 -6.18
C LYS A 34 15.02 -28.61 -4.71
N LYS A 35 15.75 -27.55 -4.36
CA LYS A 35 15.91 -27.06 -3.00
C LYS A 35 14.58 -26.64 -2.38
N TYR A 36 13.72 -25.99 -3.14
CA TYR A 36 12.41 -25.53 -2.68
C TYR A 36 11.28 -26.51 -2.97
N GLY A 37 11.58 -27.66 -3.59
CA GLY A 37 10.59 -28.69 -3.90
C GLY A 37 9.52 -28.30 -4.92
N LEU A 38 9.75 -27.24 -5.70
CA LEU A 38 8.81 -26.70 -6.69
C LEU A 38 8.54 -27.64 -7.86
N ASN A 39 9.43 -28.61 -8.09
CA ASN A 39 9.27 -29.64 -9.13
C ASN A 39 8.54 -30.89 -8.63
N ARG A 40 8.13 -30.94 -7.36
CA ARG A 40 7.34 -32.02 -6.80
C ARG A 40 5.94 -31.50 -6.48
N LEU A 41 4.99 -31.80 -7.34
CA LEU A 41 3.56 -31.68 -7.03
C LEU A 41 3.25 -32.69 -5.92
N ARG A 42 3.41 -32.23 -4.68
CA ARG A 42 3.11 -33.04 -3.49
C ARG A 42 1.59 -33.06 -3.32
N SER A 43 1.10 -34.11 -2.66
CA SER A 43 -0.31 -34.27 -2.35
C SER A 43 -0.89 -33.00 -1.72
N PHE A 44 -2.07 -32.60 -2.19
CA PHE A 44 -2.83 -31.48 -1.64
C PHE A 44 -3.08 -31.68 -0.15
N ASP A 45 -2.64 -30.72 0.67
CA ASP A 45 -2.84 -30.73 2.11
C ASP A 45 -3.97 -29.76 2.48
N PRO A 46 -5.18 -30.27 2.75
CA PRO A 46 -6.33 -29.45 3.09
C PRO A 46 -6.18 -28.72 4.43
N ALA A 47 -5.41 -29.25 5.37
CA ALA A 47 -5.18 -28.61 6.66
C ALA A 47 -4.30 -27.36 6.51
N LEU A 48 -3.24 -27.45 5.69
CA LEU A 48 -2.41 -26.31 5.34
C LEU A 48 -3.20 -25.24 4.59
N LEU A 49 -4.05 -25.65 3.63
CA LEU A 49 -4.90 -24.71 2.90
C LEU A 49 -5.84 -23.96 3.85
N MET A 50 -6.51 -24.68 4.78
CA MET A 50 -7.43 -24.06 5.74
C MET A 50 -6.73 -23.08 6.66
N ARG A 51 -5.49 -23.39 7.08
CA ARG A 51 -4.65 -22.47 7.86
C ARG A 51 -4.30 -21.20 7.08
N ILE A 52 -3.93 -21.34 5.81
CA ILE A 52 -3.63 -20.20 4.94
C ILE A 52 -4.88 -19.35 4.73
N LEU A 53 -6.03 -19.97 4.44
CA LEU A 53 -7.30 -19.27 4.26
C LEU A 53 -7.74 -18.51 5.52
N SER A 54 -7.56 -19.10 6.70
CA SER A 54 -7.88 -18.45 7.98
C SER A 54 -7.07 -17.17 8.18
N ILE A 55 -5.77 -17.19 7.90
CA ILE A 55 -4.90 -16.02 8.00
C ILE A 55 -5.28 -14.98 6.92
N SER A 56 -5.51 -15.44 5.70
CA SER A 56 -5.84 -14.58 4.56
C SER A 56 -7.22 -13.92 4.72
N CYS A 57 -8.18 -14.55 5.37
CA CYS A 57 -9.51 -13.99 5.58
C CYS A 57 -9.45 -12.65 6.36
N PHE A 58 -8.66 -12.58 7.41
CA PHE A 58 -8.49 -11.33 8.18
C PHE A 58 -7.84 -10.24 7.33
N THR A 59 -6.84 -10.59 6.53
CA THR A 59 -6.20 -9.65 5.62
C THR A 59 -7.15 -9.18 4.51
N MET A 60 -7.98 -10.07 3.97
CA MET A 60 -9.00 -9.70 2.98
C MET A 60 -10.05 -8.75 3.56
N LEU A 61 -10.52 -9.02 4.79
CA LEU A 61 -11.48 -8.15 5.48
C LEU A 61 -10.88 -6.76 5.72
N GLN A 62 -9.63 -6.70 6.11
CA GLN A 62 -8.87 -5.46 6.29
C GLN A 62 -8.82 -4.63 5.01
N TYR A 63 -8.43 -5.23 3.88
CA TYR A 63 -8.41 -4.53 2.59
C TYR A 63 -9.81 -4.09 2.14
N PHE A 64 -10.82 -4.91 2.41
CA PHE A 64 -12.21 -4.55 2.11
C PHE A 64 -12.66 -3.31 2.90
N LEU A 65 -12.40 -3.26 4.21
CA LEU A 65 -12.72 -2.11 5.06
C LEU A 65 -12.00 -0.85 4.58
N SER A 66 -10.71 -0.95 4.28
CA SER A 66 -9.91 0.16 3.77
C SER A 66 -10.46 0.70 2.44
N MET A 67 -10.82 -0.18 1.50
CA MET A 67 -11.45 0.20 0.23
C MET A 67 -12.83 0.83 0.43
N ALA A 68 -13.65 0.28 1.34
CA ALA A 68 -14.97 0.82 1.66
C ALA A 68 -14.86 2.25 2.22
N THR A 69 -13.91 2.50 3.12
CA THR A 69 -13.64 3.83 3.66
C THR A 69 -13.29 4.83 2.58
N TRP A 70 -12.39 4.47 1.65
CA TRP A 70 -12.07 5.32 0.50
C TRP A 70 -13.28 5.61 -0.39
N PHE A 71 -14.12 4.60 -0.62
CA PHE A 71 -15.33 4.77 -1.41
C PHE A 71 -16.31 5.75 -0.75
N VAL A 72 -16.57 5.58 0.56
CA VAL A 72 -17.46 6.47 1.33
C VAL A 72 -16.91 7.90 1.32
N PHE A 73 -15.60 8.08 1.53
CA PHE A 73 -14.95 9.38 1.44
C PHE A 73 -15.20 10.07 0.10
N PHE A 74 -14.99 9.38 -1.03
CA PHE A 74 -15.24 9.99 -2.34
C PHE A 74 -16.69 10.30 -2.61
N VAL A 75 -17.64 9.47 -2.13
CA VAL A 75 -19.09 9.75 -2.20
C VAL A 75 -19.44 10.99 -1.37
N ALA A 76 -18.83 11.18 -0.22
CA ALA A 76 -19.04 12.37 0.60
C ALA A 76 -18.48 13.64 -0.09
N VAL A 77 -17.27 13.57 -0.64
CA VAL A 77 -16.66 14.69 -1.37
C VAL A 77 -17.44 15.05 -2.63
N GLU A 78 -18.00 14.08 -3.36
CA GLU A 78 -18.85 14.33 -4.54
C GLU A 78 -20.08 15.17 -4.20
N ARG A 79 -20.64 15.00 -2.98
CA ARG A 79 -21.77 15.82 -2.52
C ARG A 79 -21.42 17.27 -2.24
N LEU A 80 -20.14 17.59 -1.99
CA LEU A 80 -19.68 18.96 -1.76
C LEU A 80 -19.59 19.76 -3.07
N GLY A 81 -19.31 19.09 -4.18
CA GLY A 81 -19.26 19.72 -5.50
C GLY A 81 -18.22 19.11 -6.42
N GLN A 82 -18.32 19.46 -7.71
CA GLN A 82 -17.40 18.96 -8.75
C GLN A 82 -15.96 19.48 -8.58
N ARG A 83 -15.85 20.70 -8.04
CA ARG A 83 -14.56 21.35 -7.84
C ARG A 83 -13.77 20.69 -6.72
N GLU A 84 -14.43 20.44 -5.60
CA GLU A 84 -13.88 19.73 -4.45
C GLU A 84 -13.46 18.31 -4.82
N LEU A 85 -14.27 17.65 -5.65
CA LEU A 85 -13.94 16.33 -6.18
C LEU A 85 -12.71 16.36 -7.09
N ALA A 86 -12.54 17.40 -7.91
CA ALA A 86 -11.36 17.57 -8.75
C ALA A 86 -10.09 17.76 -7.89
N ILE A 87 -10.15 18.62 -6.86
CA ILE A 87 -9.05 18.83 -5.91
C ILE A 87 -8.72 17.51 -5.20
N ALA A 88 -9.71 16.80 -4.68
CA ALA A 88 -9.51 15.52 -3.99
C ALA A 88 -8.83 14.48 -4.89
N ASN A 89 -9.18 14.41 -6.18
CA ASN A 89 -8.56 13.49 -7.13
C ASN A 89 -7.09 13.85 -7.43
N ILE A 90 -6.77 15.14 -7.57
CA ILE A 90 -5.38 15.61 -7.76
C ILE A 90 -4.55 15.25 -6.55
N VAL A 91 -5.03 15.58 -5.35
CA VAL A 91 -4.37 15.32 -4.08
C VAL A 91 -4.19 13.82 -3.84
N ARG A 92 -5.20 13.00 -4.16
CA ARG A 92 -5.11 11.55 -4.14
C ARG A 92 -4.02 11.02 -5.08
N SER A 93 -3.88 11.60 -6.26
CA SER A 93 -2.85 11.17 -7.22
C SER A 93 -1.44 11.38 -6.66
N ILE A 94 -1.20 12.52 -6.00
CA ILE A 94 0.05 12.82 -5.29
C ILE A 94 0.25 11.83 -4.14
N TYR A 95 -0.79 11.60 -3.33
CA TYR A 95 -0.77 10.63 -2.23
C TYR A 95 -0.34 9.24 -2.71
N VAL A 96 -0.92 8.74 -3.80
CA VAL A 96 -0.57 7.42 -4.38
C VAL A 96 0.89 7.36 -4.79
N VAL A 97 1.44 8.40 -5.40
CA VAL A 97 2.87 8.45 -5.77
C VAL A 97 3.76 8.42 -4.53
N LEU A 98 3.45 9.20 -3.51
CA LEU A 98 4.20 9.21 -2.24
C LEU A 98 4.07 7.86 -1.50
N LEU A 99 2.96 7.15 -1.68
CA LEU A 99 2.72 5.86 -1.04
C LEU A 99 3.57 4.71 -1.64
N ILE A 100 4.05 4.85 -2.87
CA ILE A 100 4.84 3.79 -3.55
C ILE A 100 6.07 3.36 -2.73
N PRO A 101 7.00 4.26 -2.35
CA PRO A 101 8.17 3.86 -1.57
C PRO A 101 7.80 3.36 -0.16
N VAL A 102 6.74 3.90 0.45
CA VAL A 102 6.24 3.43 1.75
C VAL A 102 5.78 1.99 1.66
N ASN A 103 4.96 1.66 0.66
CA ASN A 103 4.47 0.30 0.45
C ASN A 103 5.60 -0.68 0.11
N ALA A 104 6.59 -0.26 -0.68
CA ALA A 104 7.76 -1.09 -0.99
C ALA A 104 8.54 -1.47 0.28
N LEU A 105 8.77 -0.51 1.18
CA LEU A 105 9.46 -0.75 2.44
C LEU A 105 8.60 -1.54 3.43
N ALA A 106 7.31 -1.28 3.48
CA ALA A 106 6.37 -1.99 4.32
C ALA A 106 6.27 -3.48 3.94
N THR A 107 6.10 -3.79 2.66
CA THR A 107 6.07 -5.19 2.18
C THR A 107 7.41 -5.91 2.37
N THR A 108 8.53 -5.19 2.19
CA THR A 108 9.86 -5.72 2.49
C THR A 108 10.00 -6.06 3.98
N THR A 109 9.47 -5.19 4.86
CA THR A 109 9.48 -5.44 6.31
C THR A 109 8.70 -6.70 6.66
N ASN A 110 7.52 -6.88 6.09
CA ASN A 110 6.71 -8.08 6.28
C ASN A 110 7.50 -9.36 5.92
N SER A 111 8.11 -9.38 4.72
CA SER A 111 8.93 -10.50 4.27
C SER A 111 10.13 -10.78 5.15
N LEU A 112 10.87 -9.74 5.55
CA LEU A 112 12.07 -9.89 6.37
C LEU A 112 11.74 -10.35 7.78
N VAL A 113 10.66 -9.85 8.38
CA VAL A 113 10.17 -10.28 9.70
C VAL A 113 9.74 -11.74 9.66
N SER A 114 8.96 -12.14 8.65
CA SER A 114 8.52 -13.54 8.48
C SER A 114 9.73 -14.47 8.33
N ASN A 115 10.73 -14.08 7.55
CA ASN A 115 11.97 -14.85 7.38
C ASN A 115 12.78 -14.93 8.67
N ALA A 116 12.91 -13.83 9.42
CA ALA A 116 13.64 -13.80 10.68
C ALA A 116 13.00 -14.74 11.72
N ILE A 117 11.67 -14.76 11.81
CA ILE A 117 10.92 -15.67 12.70
C ILE A 117 11.10 -17.11 12.25
N GLY A 118 10.97 -17.39 10.95
CA GLY A 118 11.16 -18.74 10.39
C GLY A 118 12.58 -19.30 10.62
N ALA A 119 13.58 -18.42 10.70
CA ALA A 119 14.95 -18.79 11.05
C ALA A 119 15.23 -18.87 12.57
N GLY A 120 14.21 -18.68 13.43
CA GLY A 120 14.33 -18.70 14.89
C GLY A 120 14.95 -17.43 15.51
N GLY A 121 15.10 -16.35 14.73
CA GLY A 121 15.74 -15.11 15.13
C GLY A 121 14.77 -14.05 15.67
N ILE A 122 13.87 -14.39 16.59
CA ILE A 122 12.84 -13.49 17.13
C ILE A 122 13.47 -12.21 17.74
N GLN A 123 14.64 -12.31 18.35
CA GLN A 123 15.33 -11.16 18.94
C GLN A 123 15.71 -10.08 17.92
N TYR A 124 15.81 -10.42 16.66
CA TYR A 124 16.18 -9.47 15.59
C TYR A 124 14.97 -8.75 14.98
N VAL A 125 13.75 -9.16 15.29
CA VAL A 125 12.52 -8.61 14.68
C VAL A 125 12.35 -7.12 15.00
N MET A 126 12.40 -6.73 16.26
CA MET A 126 12.25 -5.30 16.66
C MET A 126 13.37 -4.41 16.16
N PRO A 127 14.66 -4.77 16.27
CA PRO A 127 15.76 -4.01 15.66
C PRO A 127 15.59 -3.83 14.15
N LEU A 128 15.12 -4.87 13.44
CA LEU A 128 14.87 -4.85 12.01
C LEU A 128 13.76 -3.86 11.64
N ILE A 129 12.60 -3.95 12.30
CA ILE A 129 11.47 -3.03 12.10
C ILE A 129 11.92 -1.57 12.34
N ASN A 130 12.61 -1.31 13.46
CA ASN A 130 13.08 0.03 13.79
C ASN A 130 14.09 0.59 12.77
N LYS A 131 14.94 -0.27 12.22
CA LYS A 131 15.91 0.12 11.19
C LYS A 131 15.20 0.52 9.90
N ILE A 132 14.22 -0.29 9.44
CA ILE A 132 13.48 -0.01 8.22
C ILE A 132 12.54 1.19 8.42
N ALA A 133 11.91 1.34 9.59
CA ALA A 133 11.06 2.48 9.90
C ALA A 133 11.82 3.81 9.85
N ARG A 134 13.03 3.86 10.43
CA ARG A 134 13.91 5.03 10.32
C ARG A 134 14.30 5.32 8.87
N PHE A 135 14.65 4.29 8.11
CA PHE A 135 15.01 4.44 6.70
C PHE A 135 13.81 4.94 5.87
N SER A 136 12.62 4.41 6.11
CA SER A 136 11.36 4.86 5.50
C SER A 136 11.07 6.33 5.81
N PHE A 137 11.24 6.72 7.07
CA PHE A 137 11.06 8.11 7.51
C PHE A 137 12.00 9.09 6.79
N PHE A 138 13.28 8.77 6.67
CA PHE A 138 14.24 9.66 5.99
C PHE A 138 13.99 9.76 4.49
N ILE A 139 13.63 8.66 3.82
CA ILE A 139 13.21 8.70 2.41
C ILE A 139 11.99 9.59 2.25
N MET A 140 10.98 9.39 3.10
CA MET A 140 9.75 10.19 3.04
C MET A 140 10.02 11.65 3.36
N LEU A 141 10.89 11.96 4.32
CA LEU A 141 11.30 13.33 4.64
C LEU A 141 11.91 14.03 3.43
N GLY A 142 12.73 13.34 2.64
CA GLY A 142 13.30 13.87 1.40
C GLY A 142 12.22 14.14 0.34
N LEU A 143 11.30 13.20 0.13
CA LEU A 143 10.22 13.34 -0.86
C LEU A 143 9.21 14.43 -0.47
N VAL A 144 8.83 14.48 0.79
CA VAL A 144 7.96 15.51 1.35
C VAL A 144 8.64 16.88 1.29
N GLY A 145 9.92 16.95 1.64
CA GLY A 145 10.72 18.19 1.51
C GLY A 145 10.69 18.72 0.08
N LEU A 146 10.89 17.84 -0.92
CA LEU A 146 10.80 18.22 -2.33
C LEU A 146 9.39 18.70 -2.72
N SER A 147 8.36 17.99 -2.23
CA SER A 147 6.95 18.33 -2.51
C SER A 147 6.53 19.67 -1.88
N VAL A 148 7.05 19.99 -0.70
CA VAL A 148 6.78 21.24 0.01
C VAL A 148 7.54 22.42 -0.61
N LEU A 149 8.75 22.19 -1.11
CA LEU A 149 9.55 23.24 -1.77
C LEU A 149 9.00 23.62 -3.16
N PHE A 150 8.42 22.64 -3.88
CA PHE A 150 7.94 22.82 -5.24
C PHE A 150 6.50 22.35 -5.44
N PRO A 151 5.51 22.79 -4.62
CA PRO A 151 4.15 22.28 -4.68
C PRO A 151 3.46 22.62 -6.01
N GLN A 152 3.70 23.81 -6.56
CA GLN A 152 3.11 24.24 -7.82
C GLN A 152 3.62 23.41 -9.00
N PHE A 153 4.90 23.09 -9.02
CA PHE A 153 5.48 22.21 -10.04
C PHE A 153 4.87 20.79 -9.95
N LEU A 154 4.77 20.25 -8.75
CA LEU A 154 4.17 18.94 -8.54
C LEU A 154 2.71 18.89 -9.01
N LEU A 155 1.92 19.92 -8.70
CA LEU A 155 0.52 20.03 -9.08
C LEU A 155 0.35 20.29 -10.59
N SER A 156 1.25 21.02 -11.23
CA SER A 156 1.21 21.32 -12.66
C SER A 156 1.34 20.06 -13.54
N VAL A 157 1.90 18.97 -13.02
CA VAL A 157 1.93 17.67 -13.70
C VAL A 157 0.53 17.06 -13.87
N TYR A 158 -0.39 17.38 -12.94
CA TYR A 158 -1.73 16.79 -12.90
C TYR A 158 -2.81 17.69 -13.49
N THR A 159 -2.63 19.02 -13.45
CA THR A 159 -3.60 19.98 -13.98
C THR A 159 -2.90 21.23 -14.52
N SER A 160 -3.46 21.79 -15.59
CA SER A 160 -3.01 23.07 -16.16
C SER A 160 -3.84 24.27 -15.65
N GLU A 161 -4.88 24.03 -14.85
CA GLU A 161 -5.77 25.06 -14.33
C GLU A 161 -5.15 25.74 -13.09
N ALA A 162 -4.73 27.00 -13.23
CA ALA A 162 -4.04 27.73 -12.17
C ALA A 162 -4.86 27.89 -10.88
N ALA A 163 -6.20 27.97 -11.01
CA ALA A 163 -7.09 28.09 -9.86
C ALA A 163 -7.07 26.78 -9.03
N LEU A 164 -7.16 25.61 -9.67
CA LEU A 164 -7.10 24.31 -9.00
C LEU A 164 -5.72 24.07 -8.36
N ILE A 165 -4.64 24.51 -9.01
CA ILE A 165 -3.30 24.41 -8.43
C ILE A 165 -3.24 25.16 -7.10
N THR A 166 -3.66 26.44 -7.10
CA THR A 166 -3.58 27.29 -5.89
C THR A 166 -4.43 26.74 -4.75
N GLU A 167 -5.64 26.24 -5.05
CA GLU A 167 -6.56 25.70 -4.05
C GLU A 167 -6.11 24.31 -3.51
N SER A 168 -5.36 23.55 -4.30
CA SER A 168 -4.86 22.24 -3.87
C SER A 168 -3.62 22.31 -2.97
N VAL A 169 -2.87 23.43 -2.95
CA VAL A 169 -1.63 23.58 -2.17
C VAL A 169 -1.82 23.29 -0.68
N PRO A 170 -2.83 23.85 0.02
CA PRO A 170 -3.02 23.55 1.45
C PRO A 170 -3.26 22.05 1.72
N SER A 171 -4.03 21.41 0.86
CA SER A 171 -4.31 19.95 0.97
C SER A 171 -3.05 19.11 0.77
N VAL A 172 -2.14 19.54 -0.12
CA VAL A 172 -0.85 18.87 -0.30
C VAL A 172 0.00 18.95 0.97
N TYR A 173 0.03 20.08 1.66
CA TYR A 173 0.78 20.19 2.92
C TYR A 173 0.23 19.26 4.01
N VAL A 174 -1.09 19.17 4.13
CA VAL A 174 -1.73 18.24 5.07
C VAL A 174 -1.34 16.79 4.77
N ILE A 175 -1.43 16.40 3.50
CA ILE A 175 -1.01 15.05 3.08
C ILE A 175 0.47 14.81 3.32
N CYS A 176 1.33 15.78 3.05
CA CYS A 176 2.76 15.68 3.32
C CYS A 176 3.05 15.39 4.81
N CYS A 177 2.38 16.10 5.73
CA CYS A 177 2.49 15.81 7.17
C CYS A 177 1.97 14.41 7.51
N ALA A 178 0.82 14.03 6.97
CA ALA A 178 0.25 12.69 7.19
C ALA A 178 1.17 11.58 6.67
N MET A 179 1.83 11.77 5.53
CA MET A 179 2.72 10.78 4.92
C MET A 179 4.01 10.56 5.72
N LEU A 180 4.51 11.56 6.46
CA LEU A 180 5.64 11.36 7.37
C LEU A 180 5.27 10.38 8.49
N ILE A 181 4.09 10.53 9.08
CA ILE A 181 3.58 9.62 10.11
C ILE A 181 3.29 8.26 9.50
N ALA A 182 2.60 8.23 8.36
CA ALA A 182 2.23 7.01 7.64
C ALA A 182 3.45 6.17 7.23
N SER A 183 4.59 6.80 6.91
CA SER A 183 5.82 6.11 6.52
C SER A 183 6.37 5.19 7.62
N VAL A 184 6.24 5.60 8.87
CA VAL A 184 6.63 4.79 10.04
C VAL A 184 5.53 3.80 10.40
N ALA A 185 4.28 4.27 10.46
CA ALA A 185 3.14 3.46 10.83
C ALA A 185 2.96 2.23 9.92
N ASN A 186 3.05 2.41 8.59
CA ASN A 186 2.92 1.30 7.64
C ASN A 186 4.03 0.25 7.78
N VAL A 187 5.26 0.67 8.06
CA VAL A 187 6.38 -0.27 8.29
C VAL A 187 6.15 -1.09 9.56
N VAL A 188 5.74 -0.43 10.65
CA VAL A 188 5.44 -1.11 11.93
C VAL A 188 4.26 -2.06 11.77
N PHE A 189 3.20 -1.60 11.12
CA PHE A 189 1.99 -2.39 10.86
C PHE A 189 2.29 -3.66 10.04
N ASN A 190 3.06 -3.51 8.94
CA ASN A 190 3.48 -4.65 8.14
C ASN A 190 4.48 -5.55 8.87
N GLY A 191 5.28 -5.00 9.78
CA GLY A 191 6.10 -5.78 10.69
C GLY A 191 5.26 -6.69 11.61
N ILE A 192 4.18 -6.16 12.17
CA ILE A 192 3.22 -6.94 12.99
C ILE A 192 2.54 -8.01 12.13
N SER A 193 2.06 -7.67 10.94
CA SER A 193 1.49 -8.65 10.00
C SER A 193 2.48 -9.76 9.65
N GLY A 194 3.76 -9.43 9.49
CA GLY A 194 4.85 -10.37 9.21
C GLY A 194 5.11 -11.36 10.34
N THR A 195 4.66 -11.07 11.57
CA THR A 195 4.70 -12.07 12.66
C THR A 195 3.65 -13.17 12.53
N GLY A 196 2.72 -13.06 11.58
CA GLY A 196 1.58 -13.96 11.40
C GLY A 196 0.38 -13.61 12.28
N ASN A 197 0.46 -12.56 13.11
CA ASN A 197 -0.66 -12.09 13.94
C ASN A 197 -1.55 -11.10 13.17
N THR A 198 -2.21 -11.60 12.14
CA THR A 198 -3.10 -10.80 11.28
C THR A 198 -4.36 -10.33 12.01
N GLN A 199 -4.76 -10.99 13.10
CA GLN A 199 -5.87 -10.55 13.94
C GLN A 199 -5.55 -9.24 14.68
N ALA A 200 -4.33 -9.12 15.23
CA ALA A 200 -3.89 -7.89 15.85
C ALA A 200 -3.80 -6.74 14.84
N ALA A 201 -3.36 -7.02 13.61
CA ALA A 201 -3.35 -6.04 12.53
C ALA A 201 -4.77 -5.55 12.19
N LEU A 202 -5.74 -6.46 12.05
CA LEU A 202 -7.14 -6.10 11.81
C LEU A 202 -7.74 -5.29 12.96
N LEU A 203 -7.48 -5.67 14.21
CA LEU A 203 -7.95 -4.92 15.38
C LEU A 203 -7.41 -3.48 15.39
N LEU A 204 -6.12 -3.31 15.13
CA LEU A 204 -5.51 -1.98 15.07
C LEU A 204 -6.16 -1.11 13.98
N GLU A 205 -6.39 -1.66 12.79
CA GLU A 205 -7.05 -0.92 11.70
C GLU A 205 -8.50 -0.58 12.06
N THR A 206 -9.25 -1.52 12.61
CA THR A 206 -10.63 -1.29 13.04
C THR A 206 -10.71 -0.22 14.14
N CYS A 207 -9.78 -0.23 15.10
CA CYS A 207 -9.71 0.82 16.13
C CYS A 207 -9.39 2.19 15.54
N LEU A 208 -8.50 2.26 14.55
CA LEU A 208 -8.16 3.50 13.86
C LEU A 208 -9.35 4.05 13.08
N LEU A 209 -10.09 3.20 12.37
CA LEU A 209 -11.31 3.59 11.66
C LEU A 209 -12.39 4.10 12.64
N TYR A 210 -12.60 3.39 13.75
CA TYR A 210 -13.57 3.79 14.77
C TYR A 210 -13.24 5.13 15.43
N THR A 211 -11.96 5.38 15.73
CA THR A 211 -11.52 6.66 16.29
C THR A 211 -11.62 7.81 15.29
N SER A 212 -11.43 7.55 13.99
CA SER A 212 -11.64 8.55 12.94
C SER A 212 -13.13 8.92 12.82
N ASP A 213 -14.01 7.94 12.86
CA ASP A 213 -15.48 8.13 12.78
C ASP A 213 -16.01 8.91 14.00
N ALA A 214 -15.50 8.59 15.20
CA ALA A 214 -15.85 9.30 16.42
C ALA A 214 -15.33 10.75 16.47
N ALA A 215 -14.27 11.08 15.75
CA ALA A 215 -13.74 12.45 15.64
C ALA A 215 -14.55 13.32 14.66
N ASP A 216 -15.25 12.70 13.70
CA ASP A 216 -16.11 13.41 12.75
C ASP A 216 -17.51 13.73 13.30
N GLU A 217 -17.93 13.07 14.41
CA GLU A 217 -19.21 13.32 15.08
C GLU A 217 -19.15 14.41 16.20
N GLY A 218 -18.00 14.99 16.49
CA GLY A 218 -17.75 16.03 17.50
C GLY A 218 -17.48 17.38 16.93
#